data_baa72344e25dc583237d398bc251390e
#
_entry.id   baa72344e25dc583237d398bc251390e
#
_cell.length_a   1.000
_cell.length_b   1.000
_cell.length_c   1.000
_cell.angle_alpha   90.00
_cell.angle_beta   90.00
_cell.angle_gamma   90.00
#
_symmetry.space_group_name_H-M   'P 1'
#
loop_
_entity.id
_entity.type
_entity.pdbx_description
1 polymer ?
#
loop_
_entity_poly.entity_id
_entity_poly.type
_entity_poly.pdbx_seq_one_letter_code
_entity_poly.pdbx_strand_id
1 'polypeptide(L)'
;MRIVFQTNTLEAIQKAFGKRDLSKLRKEVVTDKNGHRRTVWVNGDKTQSVKPQKKTAQDVKDMHSYAHTRGDHVIFMKDGQPLTGKIIDLGRDGVTVLGTGKAKGQSFKVLHSDIKQVTKMINPNDAIRGLMDANSIKSSWRNTDGMQPEECDTLNGLMQTIQAVRGEFSDITDGICRKFAALNPIVMKRQSLKSEKRIKEKLREDQKDNEEKGKKEVLYDKKTDTYHCRTIRDCDGHTICLNSIEDVANVLTYLDGMQEVTRIKNNFAKPSQAGYSDINANIKLSNGAIVELQVNTTANMVAKERYGHALFEVWRSIRGNSKYKQLADIMVIAQKNVYGLSNKYSENGTFPTNDIPKGEGGTLNIFDKDYKHEPFAAAIREQVKQAIPLYRKAKADGVLNNDSIKHFEHLIEYMR
;
A
#
# COMPACT_ATOMS: atom_id res chain seq x y z
N MET A 1 -13.88 32.71 -7.99
CA MET A 1 -12.81 31.76 -7.85
C MET A 1 -11.55 32.33 -8.48
N ARG A 2 -10.46 32.45 -7.72
CA ARG A 2 -9.21 33.05 -8.22
C ARG A 2 -8.28 31.90 -8.64
N ILE A 3 -8.13 31.69 -9.94
CA ILE A 3 -7.20 30.70 -10.48
C ILE A 3 -5.87 31.39 -10.69
N VAL A 4 -4.79 30.88 -10.06
CA VAL A 4 -3.46 31.48 -10.10
C VAL A 4 -2.52 30.52 -10.82
N PHE A 5 -1.84 31.00 -11.87
CA PHE A 5 -0.85 30.24 -12.63
C PHE A 5 0.55 30.76 -12.37
N GLN A 6 1.49 29.84 -12.19
CA GLN A 6 2.92 30.12 -12.04
C GLN A 6 3.70 29.99 -13.36
N THR A 7 3.11 30.30 -14.50
CA THR A 7 3.79 30.20 -15.79
C THR A 7 3.91 31.57 -16.44
N ASN A 8 5.04 31.83 -17.10
CA ASN A 8 5.33 33.10 -17.75
C ASN A 8 4.84 33.19 -19.20
N THR A 9 4.27 32.14 -19.76
CA THR A 9 3.86 32.11 -21.17
C THR A 9 2.36 31.85 -21.33
N LEU A 10 1.70 32.62 -22.19
CA LEU A 10 0.29 32.46 -22.55
C LEU A 10 0.03 31.09 -23.21
N GLU A 11 1.00 30.57 -23.92
CA GLU A 11 0.97 29.26 -24.60
C GLU A 11 0.81 28.09 -23.61
N ALA A 12 1.53 28.12 -22.47
CA ALA A 12 1.41 27.09 -21.45
C ALA A 12 0.02 27.10 -20.77
N ILE A 13 -0.58 28.30 -20.67
CA ILE A 13 -1.95 28.47 -20.15
C ILE A 13 -2.98 27.94 -21.15
N GLN A 14 -2.80 28.24 -22.45
CA GLN A 14 -3.67 27.71 -23.52
C GLN A 14 -3.64 26.21 -23.62
N LYS A 15 -2.44 25.60 -23.45
CA LYS A 15 -2.27 24.15 -23.45
C LYS A 15 -2.97 23.46 -22.26
N ALA A 16 -3.01 24.11 -21.10
CA ALA A 16 -3.67 23.59 -19.89
C ALA A 16 -5.20 23.68 -19.90
N PHE A 17 -5.78 24.66 -20.64
CA PHE A 17 -7.21 24.97 -20.60
C PHE A 17 -7.97 24.72 -21.90
N GLY A 18 -7.30 24.29 -22.95
CA GLY A 18 -7.92 24.03 -24.26
C GLY A 18 -8.54 25.30 -24.88
N LYS A 19 -9.70 25.14 -25.55
CA LYS A 19 -10.39 26.22 -26.29
C LYS A 19 -11.17 27.23 -25.42
N ARG A 20 -10.85 27.42 -24.16
CA ARG A 20 -11.52 28.39 -23.29
C ARG A 20 -11.09 29.82 -23.66
N ASP A 21 -12.02 30.75 -23.55
CA ASP A 21 -11.77 32.18 -23.81
C ASP A 21 -10.81 32.72 -22.75
N LEU A 22 -9.58 33.03 -23.20
CA LEU A 22 -8.51 33.57 -22.37
C LEU A 22 -8.43 35.11 -22.41
N SER A 23 -9.33 35.77 -23.18
CA SER A 23 -9.34 37.23 -23.33
C SER A 23 -9.58 37.98 -22.01
N LYS A 24 -10.10 37.29 -21.00
CA LYS A 24 -10.40 37.83 -19.67
C LYS A 24 -9.26 37.65 -18.65
N LEU A 25 -8.11 37.08 -19.06
CA LEU A 25 -6.97 36.94 -18.17
C LEU A 25 -6.14 38.23 -18.14
N ARG A 26 -5.76 38.65 -16.94
CA ARG A 26 -4.85 39.79 -16.71
C ARG A 26 -3.69 39.39 -15.81
N LYS A 27 -2.55 40.06 -15.98
CA LYS A 27 -1.38 39.91 -15.13
C LYS A 27 -1.55 40.71 -13.84
N GLU A 28 -1.30 40.12 -12.69
CA GLU A 28 -1.20 40.79 -11.40
C GLU A 28 0.12 40.43 -10.73
N VAL A 29 0.71 41.41 -10.03
CA VAL A 29 1.88 41.16 -9.17
C VAL A 29 1.37 40.88 -7.77
N VAL A 30 1.70 39.69 -7.26
CA VAL A 30 1.33 39.25 -5.92
C VAL A 30 2.61 39.17 -5.07
N THR A 31 2.56 39.75 -3.89
CA THR A 31 3.65 39.65 -2.89
C THR A 31 3.26 38.60 -1.86
N ASP A 32 4.13 37.61 -1.62
CA ASP A 32 3.89 36.61 -0.59
C ASP A 32 4.20 37.13 0.81
N LYS A 33 3.93 36.35 1.83
CA LYS A 33 4.13 36.69 3.24
C LYS A 33 5.61 36.91 3.61
N ASN A 34 6.54 36.54 2.74
CA ASN A 34 7.98 36.70 2.92
C ASN A 34 8.54 37.87 2.08
N GLY A 35 7.67 38.67 1.45
CA GLY A 35 8.07 39.84 0.67
C GLY A 35 8.45 39.55 -0.79
N HIS A 36 8.43 38.29 -1.26
CA HIS A 36 8.78 37.98 -2.62
C HIS A 36 7.65 38.32 -3.59
N ARG A 37 8.00 39.09 -4.64
CA ARG A 37 7.05 39.51 -5.70
C ARG A 37 7.08 38.54 -6.85
N ARG A 38 5.89 38.06 -7.27
CA ARG A 38 5.73 37.21 -8.46
C ARG A 38 4.55 37.67 -9.29
N THR A 39 4.67 37.52 -10.61
CA THR A 39 3.58 37.81 -11.54
C THR A 39 2.70 36.58 -11.70
N VAL A 40 1.40 36.77 -11.58
CA VAL A 40 0.39 35.71 -11.72
C VAL A 40 -0.68 36.15 -12.70
N TRP A 41 -1.30 35.20 -13.41
CA TRP A 41 -2.44 35.46 -14.25
C TRP A 41 -3.74 35.22 -13.48
N VAL A 42 -4.68 36.19 -13.53
CA VAL A 42 -5.95 36.13 -12.80
C VAL A 42 -7.12 36.38 -13.74
N ASN A 43 -8.28 35.75 -13.48
CA ASN A 43 -9.49 35.98 -14.27
C ASN A 43 -10.05 37.38 -13.97
N GLY A 44 -10.39 38.12 -15.02
CA GLY A 44 -10.62 39.57 -15.04
C GLY A 44 -11.97 40.10 -14.57
N ASP A 45 -12.89 39.31 -14.02
CA ASP A 45 -14.13 39.83 -13.49
C ASP A 45 -13.88 40.62 -12.21
N LYS A 46 -14.01 41.93 -12.29
CA LYS A 46 -14.07 42.83 -11.15
C LYS A 46 -15.36 42.61 -10.37
N THR A 47 -15.40 41.65 -9.50
CA THR A 47 -16.37 41.65 -8.42
C THR A 47 -15.67 41.88 -7.11
N GLN A 48 -15.97 43.03 -6.55
CA GLN A 48 -15.75 43.50 -5.18
C GLN A 48 -14.71 42.73 -4.34
N SER A 49 -13.70 43.43 -3.86
CA SER A 49 -12.82 43.00 -2.80
C SER A 49 -13.64 42.68 -1.55
N VAL A 50 -14.15 41.47 -1.47
CA VAL A 50 -14.59 40.91 -0.18
C VAL A 50 -13.34 40.73 0.65
N LYS A 51 -13.17 41.61 1.68
CA LYS A 51 -12.15 41.37 2.73
C LYS A 51 -12.29 39.91 3.18
N PRO A 52 -11.17 39.15 3.31
CA PRO A 52 -11.26 37.79 3.79
C PRO A 52 -11.90 37.82 5.17
N GLN A 53 -13.15 37.40 5.26
CA GLN A 53 -13.79 37.15 6.53
C GLN A 53 -12.93 36.11 7.25
N LYS A 54 -12.51 36.41 8.47
CA LYS A 54 -11.89 35.43 9.36
C LYS A 54 -12.89 34.28 9.48
N LYS A 55 -12.52 33.09 8.99
CA LYS A 55 -13.31 31.88 9.17
C LYS A 55 -13.56 31.69 10.65
N THR A 56 -14.79 31.54 11.03
CA THR A 56 -15.15 31.23 12.41
C THR A 56 -14.75 29.79 12.74
N ALA A 57 -14.66 29.47 14.02
CA ALA A 57 -14.41 28.07 14.44
C ALA A 57 -15.50 27.11 13.92
N GLN A 58 -16.71 27.63 13.67
CA GLN A 58 -17.79 26.87 13.05
C GLN A 58 -17.56 26.61 11.56
N ASP A 59 -17.06 27.62 10.80
CA ASP A 59 -16.72 27.44 9.38
C ASP A 59 -15.61 26.39 9.20
N VAL A 60 -14.67 26.30 10.14
CA VAL A 60 -13.61 25.26 10.13
C VAL A 60 -14.19 23.90 10.49
N LYS A 61 -15.11 23.80 11.44
CA LYS A 61 -15.85 22.58 11.77
C LYS A 61 -16.68 22.09 10.58
N ASP A 62 -17.36 23.00 9.88
CA ASP A 62 -18.19 22.68 8.73
C ASP A 62 -17.31 22.21 7.54
N MET A 63 -16.12 22.78 7.35
CA MET A 63 -15.15 22.26 6.35
C MET A 63 -14.65 20.86 6.68
N HIS A 64 -14.47 20.51 7.95
CA HIS A 64 -14.10 19.15 8.37
C HIS A 64 -15.28 18.17 8.31
N SER A 65 -16.53 18.66 8.38
CA SER A 65 -17.73 17.82 8.22
C SER A 65 -17.95 17.34 6.77
N TYR A 66 -17.34 18.00 5.79
CA TYR A 66 -17.36 17.61 4.37
C TYR A 66 -16.21 16.66 3.94
N ALA A 67 -15.45 16.14 4.89
CA ALA A 67 -14.43 15.12 4.61
C ALA A 67 -15.09 13.75 4.38
N HIS A 68 -15.84 13.67 3.25
CA HIS A 68 -16.36 12.38 2.80
C HIS A 68 -15.24 11.58 2.14
N THR A 69 -15.20 10.29 2.39
CA THR A 69 -14.29 9.36 1.76
C THR A 69 -15.05 8.41 0.83
N ARG A 70 -14.39 7.96 -0.23
CA ARG A 70 -14.92 6.89 -1.07
C ARG A 70 -15.13 5.65 -0.19
N GLY A 71 -16.32 5.07 -0.26
CA GLY A 71 -16.72 3.96 0.59
C GLY A 71 -17.69 4.35 1.73
N ASP A 72 -17.74 5.62 2.13
CA ASP A 72 -18.69 6.07 3.16
C ASP A 72 -20.14 5.80 2.74
N HIS A 73 -20.96 5.39 3.70
CA HIS A 73 -22.41 5.32 3.52
C HIS A 73 -23.02 6.66 3.85
N VAL A 74 -23.90 7.12 2.96
CA VAL A 74 -24.56 8.43 3.10
C VAL A 74 -26.07 8.31 2.99
N ILE A 75 -26.76 9.20 3.70
CA ILE A 75 -28.15 9.55 3.44
C ILE A 75 -28.15 10.88 2.72
N PHE A 76 -28.72 10.94 1.53
CA PHE A 76 -28.81 12.15 0.71
C PHE A 76 -30.22 12.39 0.22
N MET A 77 -30.52 13.65 -0.08
CA MET A 77 -31.81 14.04 -0.62
C MET A 77 -31.78 14.02 -2.14
N LYS A 78 -32.77 13.38 -2.75
CA LYS A 78 -33.00 13.41 -4.20
C LYS A 78 -34.49 13.63 -4.46
N ASP A 79 -34.81 14.71 -5.15
CA ASP A 79 -36.20 15.11 -5.48
C ASP A 79 -37.11 15.11 -4.24
N GLY A 80 -36.61 15.64 -3.13
CA GLY A 80 -37.31 15.73 -1.84
C GLY A 80 -37.42 14.41 -1.05
N GLN A 81 -36.86 13.29 -1.56
CA GLN A 81 -36.87 11.99 -0.91
C GLN A 81 -35.50 11.62 -0.35
N PRO A 82 -35.42 11.11 0.89
CA PRO A 82 -34.18 10.60 1.44
C PRO A 82 -33.85 9.25 0.82
N LEU A 83 -32.66 9.14 0.25
CA LEU A 83 -32.09 7.93 -0.30
C LEU A 83 -30.81 7.58 0.45
N THR A 84 -30.44 6.30 0.41
CA THR A 84 -29.20 5.80 0.97
C THR A 84 -28.27 5.28 -0.12
N GLY A 85 -26.98 5.43 0.08
CA GLY A 85 -26.01 4.91 -0.88
C GLY A 85 -24.59 4.94 -0.33
N LYS A 86 -23.69 4.44 -1.15
CA LYS A 86 -22.25 4.39 -0.90
C LYS A 86 -21.52 5.33 -1.84
N ILE A 87 -20.64 6.16 -1.32
CA ILE A 87 -19.79 7.03 -2.14
C ILE A 87 -18.82 6.17 -2.94
N ILE A 88 -18.88 6.30 -4.27
CA ILE A 88 -18.00 5.56 -5.20
C ILE A 88 -17.00 6.48 -5.90
N ASP A 89 -17.23 7.79 -5.88
CA ASP A 89 -16.33 8.77 -6.44
C ASP A 89 -16.47 10.12 -5.74
N LEU A 90 -15.37 10.90 -5.71
CA LEU A 90 -15.29 12.20 -5.06
C LEU A 90 -15.04 13.29 -6.10
N GLY A 91 -15.97 14.21 -6.23
CA GLY A 91 -15.85 15.39 -7.08
C GLY A 91 -15.68 16.66 -6.25
N ARG A 92 -15.35 17.74 -6.91
CA ARG A 92 -15.11 19.03 -6.28
C ARG A 92 -16.35 19.63 -5.64
N ASP A 93 -17.50 19.52 -6.30
CA ASP A 93 -18.75 20.15 -5.90
C ASP A 93 -19.74 19.14 -5.29
N GLY A 94 -19.36 17.86 -5.26
CA GLY A 94 -20.19 16.78 -4.77
C GLY A 94 -19.55 15.43 -4.95
N VAL A 95 -20.32 14.39 -4.72
CA VAL A 95 -19.88 13.00 -4.77
C VAL A 95 -20.72 12.20 -5.76
N THR A 96 -20.18 11.09 -6.26
CA THR A 96 -20.97 10.06 -6.94
C THR A 96 -21.35 8.99 -5.94
N VAL A 97 -22.63 8.72 -5.79
CA VAL A 97 -23.18 7.77 -4.82
C VAL A 97 -23.82 6.61 -5.58
N LEU A 98 -23.42 5.39 -5.27
CA LEU A 98 -24.13 4.18 -5.71
C LEU A 98 -25.25 3.89 -4.69
N GLY A 99 -26.49 3.97 -5.13
CA GLY A 99 -27.67 3.78 -4.30
C GLY A 99 -27.74 2.39 -3.69
N THR A 100 -28.22 2.32 -2.45
CA THR A 100 -28.52 1.09 -1.71
C THR A 100 -30.00 1.05 -1.33
N GLY A 101 -30.48 -0.07 -0.82
CA GLY A 101 -31.89 -0.19 -0.46
C GLY A 101 -32.84 0.01 -1.66
N LYS A 102 -33.77 0.95 -1.56
CA LYS A 102 -34.75 1.27 -2.62
C LYS A 102 -34.10 1.77 -3.93
N ALA A 103 -32.91 2.36 -3.85
CA ALA A 103 -32.17 2.91 -4.99
C ALA A 103 -31.04 1.97 -5.48
N LYS A 104 -31.04 0.70 -5.08
CA LYS A 104 -29.97 -0.27 -5.37
C LYS A 104 -29.64 -0.33 -6.85
N GLY A 105 -28.36 -0.15 -7.16
CA GLY A 105 -27.81 -0.25 -8.52
C GLY A 105 -27.87 1.05 -9.33
N GLN A 106 -28.52 2.11 -8.84
CA GLN A 106 -28.54 3.40 -9.48
C GLN A 106 -27.37 4.26 -9.00
N SER A 107 -26.81 5.07 -9.90
CA SER A 107 -25.73 6.01 -9.61
C SER A 107 -26.24 7.44 -9.59
N PHE A 108 -25.90 8.20 -8.57
CA PHE A 108 -26.33 9.57 -8.37
C PHE A 108 -25.15 10.50 -8.22
N LYS A 109 -25.20 11.66 -8.91
CA LYS A 109 -24.36 12.81 -8.57
C LYS A 109 -25.05 13.61 -7.48
N VAL A 110 -24.42 13.73 -6.32
CA VAL A 110 -25.00 14.35 -5.12
C VAL A 110 -24.09 15.50 -4.71
N LEU A 111 -24.65 16.69 -4.55
CA LEU A 111 -23.91 17.83 -4.01
C LEU A 111 -23.57 17.57 -2.53
N HIS A 112 -22.46 18.11 -2.06
CA HIS A 112 -22.07 17.99 -0.65
C HIS A 112 -23.16 18.53 0.30
N SER A 113 -23.89 19.59 -0.11
CA SER A 113 -25.01 20.16 0.63
C SER A 113 -26.21 19.24 0.78
N ASP A 114 -26.39 18.29 -0.12
CA ASP A 114 -27.53 17.39 -0.17
C ASP A 114 -27.31 16.13 0.68
N ILE A 115 -26.10 15.93 1.17
CA ILE A 115 -25.78 14.86 2.09
C ILE A 115 -26.22 15.26 3.50
N LYS A 116 -27.15 14.50 4.07
CA LYS A 116 -27.73 14.78 5.38
C LYS A 116 -27.04 14.03 6.52
N GLN A 117 -26.51 12.85 6.21
CA GLN A 117 -25.80 12.04 7.19
C GLN A 117 -24.70 11.24 6.51
N VAL A 118 -23.56 11.16 7.17
CA VAL A 118 -22.45 10.30 6.79
C VAL A 118 -22.26 9.28 7.89
N THR A 119 -22.39 8.01 7.54
CA THR A 119 -21.97 6.93 8.40
C THR A 119 -20.57 6.52 7.93
N LYS A 120 -19.57 6.99 8.65
CA LYS A 120 -18.21 6.49 8.43
C LYS A 120 -18.21 5.01 8.72
N MET A 121 -17.51 4.27 7.88
CA MET A 121 -17.35 2.84 8.11
C MET A 121 -16.61 2.64 9.43
N ILE A 122 -17.30 1.98 10.38
CA ILE A 122 -16.82 1.79 11.76
C ILE A 122 -15.60 0.86 11.78
N ASN A 123 -15.44 0.03 10.75
CA ASN A 123 -14.34 -0.91 10.64
C ASN A 123 -13.53 -0.61 9.37
N PRO A 124 -12.27 -0.15 9.50
CA PRO A 124 -11.38 0.08 8.36
C PRO A 124 -11.24 -1.13 7.43
N ASN A 125 -11.29 -2.35 7.98
CA ASN A 125 -11.30 -3.58 7.18
C ASN A 125 -12.55 -3.72 6.31
N ASP A 126 -13.71 -3.22 6.77
CA ASP A 126 -14.95 -3.22 5.98
C ASP A 126 -14.90 -2.14 4.90
N ALA A 127 -14.22 -1.01 5.13
CA ALA A 127 -13.92 -0.01 4.12
C ALA A 127 -13.05 -0.60 3.01
N ILE A 128 -11.97 -1.27 3.38
CA ILE A 128 -11.06 -1.96 2.47
C ILE A 128 -11.79 -3.07 1.70
N ARG A 129 -12.59 -3.89 2.37
CA ARG A 129 -13.42 -4.94 1.73
C ARG A 129 -14.43 -4.35 0.74
N GLY A 130 -15.04 -3.22 1.10
CA GLY A 130 -15.99 -2.55 0.23
C GLY A 130 -15.36 -1.96 -1.04
N LEU A 131 -14.08 -1.55 -0.99
CA LEU A 131 -13.30 -1.12 -2.14
C LEU A 131 -12.85 -2.31 -3.01
N MET A 132 -12.68 -3.47 -2.38
CA MET A 132 -12.15 -4.70 -2.99
C MET A 132 -13.25 -5.76 -3.13
N ASP A 133 -14.43 -5.38 -3.63
CA ASP A 133 -15.42 -6.39 -3.98
C ASP A 133 -14.88 -7.33 -5.08
N ALA A 134 -15.48 -8.49 -5.25
CA ALA A 134 -14.98 -9.51 -6.16
C ALA A 134 -14.89 -9.04 -7.62
N ASN A 135 -15.65 -8.01 -7.99
CA ASN A 135 -15.66 -7.46 -9.35
C ASN A 135 -14.52 -6.44 -9.55
N SER A 136 -14.21 -5.61 -8.54
CA SER A 136 -13.05 -4.72 -8.56
C SER A 136 -11.75 -5.50 -8.67
N ILE A 137 -11.61 -6.61 -7.91
CA ILE A 137 -10.43 -7.49 -8.00
C ILE A 137 -10.30 -8.09 -9.40
N LYS A 138 -11.41 -8.56 -9.99
CA LYS A 138 -11.42 -9.14 -11.33
C LYS A 138 -11.12 -8.10 -12.42
N SER A 139 -11.57 -6.87 -12.27
CA SER A 139 -11.30 -5.78 -13.22
C SER A 139 -9.86 -5.28 -13.15
N SER A 140 -9.18 -5.37 -12.00
CA SER A 140 -7.76 -5.05 -11.86
C SER A 140 -6.82 -6.16 -12.36
N TRP A 141 -7.34 -7.35 -12.62
CA TRP A 141 -6.66 -8.47 -13.26
C TRP A 141 -6.97 -8.51 -14.76
N ARG A 142 -6.71 -7.48 -15.50
CA ARG A 142 -6.93 -7.49 -16.95
C ARG A 142 -5.85 -8.27 -17.67
N ASN A 143 -6.15 -9.53 -17.83
CA ASN A 143 -5.82 -10.48 -18.89
C ASN A 143 -4.36 -10.75 -19.28
N THR A 144 -3.56 -9.86 -19.72
CA THR A 144 -2.17 -10.04 -20.16
C THR A 144 -1.23 -9.11 -19.43
N ASP A 145 -1.77 -8.11 -18.75
CA ASP A 145 -1.03 -7.05 -18.09
C ASP A 145 -0.33 -7.47 -16.79
N GLY A 146 -0.44 -8.73 -16.42
CA GLY A 146 0.16 -9.27 -15.20
C GLY A 146 1.51 -9.96 -15.40
N MET A 147 2.04 -10.00 -16.61
CA MET A 147 3.36 -10.57 -16.90
C MET A 147 4.35 -9.48 -17.27
N GLN A 148 5.60 -9.69 -16.91
CA GLN A 148 6.71 -8.86 -17.36
C GLN A 148 6.80 -8.87 -18.90
N PRO A 149 7.39 -7.83 -19.51
CA PRO A 149 7.74 -7.80 -20.94
C PRO A 149 8.53 -9.03 -21.39
N GLU A 150 8.55 -9.29 -22.69
CA GLU A 150 9.24 -10.48 -23.24
C GLU A 150 10.75 -10.48 -22.94
N GLU A 151 11.37 -9.32 -22.93
CA GLU A 151 12.77 -9.13 -22.60
C GLU A 151 13.12 -9.63 -21.19
N CYS A 152 12.12 -9.68 -20.30
CA CYS A 152 12.27 -10.18 -18.92
C CYS A 152 12.20 -11.70 -18.81
N ASP A 153 12.09 -12.46 -19.90
CA ASP A 153 12.00 -13.92 -19.80
C ASP A 153 13.33 -14.53 -19.30
N THR A 154 14.44 -13.90 -19.58
CA THR A 154 15.74 -14.28 -19.01
C THR A 154 16.01 -13.49 -17.72
N LEU A 155 16.85 -14.07 -16.86
CA LEU A 155 17.26 -13.42 -15.61
C LEU A 155 17.98 -12.09 -15.86
N ASN A 156 18.90 -12.06 -16.83
CA ASN A 156 19.63 -10.86 -17.20
C ASN A 156 18.70 -9.79 -17.77
N GLY A 157 17.78 -10.17 -18.68
CA GLY A 157 16.78 -9.27 -19.23
C GLY A 157 15.87 -8.67 -18.14
N LEU A 158 15.39 -9.49 -17.20
CA LEU A 158 14.61 -9.02 -16.05
C LEU A 158 15.39 -7.97 -15.25
N MET A 159 16.65 -8.26 -14.88
CA MET A 159 17.48 -7.37 -14.06
C MET A 159 17.74 -6.04 -14.78
N GLN A 160 18.09 -6.07 -16.07
CA GLN A 160 18.36 -4.86 -16.86
C GLN A 160 17.11 -4.02 -17.05
N THR A 161 15.98 -4.64 -17.41
CA THR A 161 14.71 -3.96 -17.66
C THR A 161 14.21 -3.25 -16.41
N ILE A 162 14.26 -3.91 -15.23
CA ILE A 162 13.86 -3.29 -13.96
C ILE A 162 14.86 -2.21 -13.53
N GLN A 163 16.17 -2.45 -13.67
CA GLN A 163 17.20 -1.47 -13.29
C GLN A 163 17.04 -0.14 -14.05
N ALA A 164 16.66 -0.19 -15.32
CA ALA A 164 16.49 1.00 -16.17
C ALA A 164 15.38 1.95 -15.66
N VAL A 165 14.38 1.44 -14.92
CA VAL A 165 13.19 2.21 -14.47
C VAL A 165 13.09 2.35 -12.95
N ARG A 166 14.14 2.02 -12.20
CA ARG A 166 14.12 2.17 -10.72
C ARG A 166 13.89 3.61 -10.26
N GLY A 167 14.42 4.58 -11.01
CA GLY A 167 14.21 6.01 -10.75
C GLY A 167 12.72 6.37 -10.85
N GLU A 168 12.06 5.97 -11.93
CA GLU A 168 10.63 6.17 -12.14
C GLU A 168 9.80 5.56 -10.99
N PHE A 169 10.12 4.34 -10.57
CA PHE A 169 9.44 3.70 -9.44
C PHE A 169 9.62 4.47 -8.13
N SER A 170 10.84 4.99 -7.90
CA SER A 170 11.08 5.86 -6.75
C SER A 170 10.25 7.14 -6.80
N ASP A 171 10.16 7.79 -7.97
CA ASP A 171 9.39 9.02 -8.17
C ASP A 171 7.89 8.80 -7.93
N ILE A 172 7.35 7.68 -8.42
CA ILE A 172 5.95 7.28 -8.16
C ILE A 172 5.73 7.11 -6.65
N THR A 173 6.59 6.36 -5.97
CA THR A 173 6.47 6.11 -4.53
C THR A 173 6.54 7.42 -3.73
N ASP A 174 7.51 8.28 -4.05
CA ASP A 174 7.67 9.58 -3.41
C ASP A 174 6.49 10.51 -3.70
N GLY A 175 5.91 10.42 -4.91
CA GLY A 175 4.70 11.13 -5.29
C GLY A 175 3.51 10.76 -4.40
N ILE A 176 3.32 9.45 -4.16
CA ILE A 176 2.29 8.95 -3.24
C ILE A 176 2.54 9.49 -1.83
N CYS A 177 3.76 9.42 -1.33
CA CYS A 177 4.09 9.89 0.01
C CYS A 177 3.91 11.40 0.17
N ARG A 178 4.28 12.20 -0.83
CA ARG A 178 4.01 13.65 -0.82
C ARG A 178 2.51 13.95 -0.79
N LYS A 179 1.70 13.19 -1.52
CA LYS A 179 0.24 13.34 -1.51
C LYS A 179 -0.36 13.08 -0.12
N PHE A 180 0.18 12.11 0.59
CA PHE A 180 -0.26 11.70 1.92
C PHE A 180 0.66 12.18 3.05
N ALA A 181 1.42 13.26 2.84
CA ALA A 181 2.40 13.76 3.82
C ALA A 181 1.80 14.03 5.21
N ALA A 182 0.52 14.41 5.30
CA ALA A 182 -0.18 14.60 6.57
C ALA A 182 -0.34 13.31 7.41
N LEU A 183 -0.22 12.14 6.79
CA LEU A 183 -0.25 10.83 7.46
C LEU A 183 1.15 10.38 7.93
N ASN A 184 2.18 11.18 7.70
CA ASN A 184 3.58 10.87 8.03
C ASN A 184 4.04 9.48 7.54
N PRO A 185 3.91 9.17 6.25
CA PRO A 185 4.28 7.87 5.73
C PRO A 185 5.78 7.62 5.86
N ILE A 186 6.15 6.40 6.26
CA ILE A 186 7.53 5.94 6.27
C ILE A 186 7.75 5.12 5.01
N VAL A 187 8.77 5.46 4.22
CA VAL A 187 9.10 4.76 2.98
C VAL A 187 10.30 3.87 3.17
N MET A 188 10.15 2.62 2.80
CA MET A 188 11.24 1.65 2.75
C MET A 188 11.46 1.26 1.29
N LYS A 189 12.54 1.75 0.69
CA LYS A 189 12.94 1.41 -0.67
C LYS A 189 13.99 0.30 -0.63
N ARG A 190 13.82 -0.71 -1.46
CA ARG A 190 14.85 -1.73 -1.59
C ARG A 190 16.14 -1.10 -2.14
N GLN A 191 17.26 -1.32 -1.46
CA GLN A 191 18.56 -0.72 -1.86
C GLN A 191 19.12 -1.33 -3.17
N SER A 192 18.87 -2.63 -3.38
CA SER A 192 19.29 -3.36 -4.59
C SER A 192 18.14 -4.22 -5.10
N LEU A 193 18.17 -4.60 -6.36
CA LEU A 193 17.24 -5.60 -6.89
C LEU A 193 17.37 -6.92 -6.12
N LYS A 194 16.31 -7.73 -6.15
CA LYS A 194 16.35 -9.09 -5.63
C LYS A 194 17.50 -9.85 -6.30
N SER A 195 18.36 -10.49 -5.50
CA SER A 195 19.53 -11.20 -6.05
C SER A 195 19.11 -12.34 -6.99
N GLU A 196 19.94 -12.61 -8.00
CA GLU A 196 19.73 -13.74 -8.92
C GLU A 196 19.47 -15.06 -8.19
N LYS A 197 20.24 -15.33 -7.14
CA LYS A 197 20.05 -16.52 -6.31
C LYS A 197 18.63 -16.61 -5.79
N ARG A 198 18.09 -15.52 -5.23
CA ARG A 198 16.72 -15.51 -4.67
C ARG A 198 15.64 -15.60 -5.75
N ILE A 199 15.89 -15.06 -6.94
CA ILE A 199 14.96 -15.21 -8.07
C ILE A 199 14.93 -16.68 -8.52
N LYS A 200 16.09 -17.30 -8.67
CA LYS A 200 16.20 -18.72 -9.05
C LYS A 200 15.56 -19.65 -8.02
N GLU A 201 15.80 -19.42 -6.75
CA GLU A 201 15.15 -20.16 -5.63
C GLU A 201 13.63 -20.05 -5.73
N LYS A 202 13.11 -18.83 -5.87
CA LYS A 202 11.66 -18.59 -6.00
C LYS A 202 11.06 -19.31 -7.19
N LEU A 203 11.68 -19.23 -8.36
CA LEU A 203 11.18 -19.91 -9.56
C LEU A 203 11.17 -21.44 -9.42
N ARG A 204 12.14 -22.01 -8.72
CA ARG A 204 12.14 -23.45 -8.40
C ARG A 204 11.02 -23.83 -7.44
N GLU A 205 10.77 -23.00 -6.41
CA GLU A 205 9.67 -23.20 -5.46
C GLU A 205 8.31 -23.09 -6.16
N ASP A 206 8.12 -22.03 -6.97
CA ASP A 206 6.89 -21.79 -7.73
C ASP A 206 6.65 -22.90 -8.78
N GLN A 207 7.73 -23.43 -9.41
CA GLN A 207 7.65 -24.57 -10.32
C GLN A 207 7.13 -25.82 -9.60
N LYS A 208 7.67 -26.12 -8.42
CA LYS A 208 7.22 -27.24 -7.59
C LYS A 208 5.75 -27.09 -7.21
N ASP A 209 5.35 -25.90 -6.77
CA ASP A 209 3.95 -25.60 -6.46
C ASP A 209 3.03 -25.74 -7.68
N ASN A 210 3.50 -25.39 -8.88
CA ASN A 210 2.76 -25.57 -10.14
C ASN A 210 2.61 -27.05 -10.47
N GLU A 211 3.66 -27.84 -10.33
CA GLU A 211 3.64 -29.31 -10.55
C GLU A 211 2.64 -29.97 -9.60
N GLU A 212 2.67 -29.64 -8.30
CA GLU A 212 1.73 -30.16 -7.29
C GLU A 212 0.27 -29.79 -7.58
N LYS A 213 0.03 -28.64 -8.22
CA LYS A 213 -1.32 -28.16 -8.61
C LYS A 213 -1.73 -28.58 -10.02
N GLY A 214 -0.90 -29.36 -10.72
CA GLY A 214 -1.16 -29.80 -12.10
C GLY A 214 -1.17 -28.69 -13.15
N LYS A 215 -0.50 -27.56 -12.89
CA LYS A 215 -0.36 -26.47 -13.85
C LYS A 215 0.71 -26.80 -14.90
N LYS A 216 0.43 -26.39 -16.14
CA LYS A 216 1.32 -26.65 -17.29
C LYS A 216 2.41 -25.58 -17.50
N GLU A 217 2.35 -24.47 -16.76
CA GLU A 217 3.32 -23.39 -16.91
C GLU A 217 4.69 -23.83 -16.39
N VAL A 218 5.72 -23.68 -17.24
CA VAL A 218 7.10 -23.98 -16.90
C VAL A 218 7.81 -22.70 -16.49
N LEU A 219 8.23 -22.65 -15.24
CA LEU A 219 8.99 -21.52 -14.65
C LEU A 219 10.48 -21.86 -14.53
N TYR A 220 10.79 -23.13 -14.39
CA TYR A 220 12.15 -23.67 -14.35
C TYR A 220 12.20 -25.01 -15.03
N ASP A 221 13.01 -25.11 -16.11
CA ASP A 221 13.31 -26.35 -16.78
C ASP A 221 14.60 -26.98 -16.20
N LYS A 222 14.44 -28.11 -15.51
CA LYS A 222 15.56 -28.84 -14.88
C LYS A 222 16.54 -29.45 -15.88
N LYS A 223 16.10 -29.74 -17.12
CA LYS A 223 16.92 -30.40 -18.13
C LYS A 223 17.93 -29.43 -18.75
N THR A 224 17.51 -28.18 -18.95
CA THR A 224 18.31 -27.13 -19.58
C THR A 224 18.86 -26.12 -18.57
N ASP A 225 18.51 -26.22 -17.28
CA ASP A 225 18.75 -25.21 -16.22
C ASP A 225 18.24 -23.81 -16.62
N THR A 226 17.14 -23.75 -17.36
CA THR A 226 16.56 -22.50 -17.87
C THR A 226 15.49 -21.97 -16.93
N TYR A 227 15.52 -20.65 -16.69
CA TYR A 227 14.56 -19.93 -15.84
C TYR A 227 13.72 -18.97 -16.67
N HIS A 228 12.39 -19.05 -16.54
CA HIS A 228 11.44 -18.17 -17.19
C HIS A 228 10.94 -17.12 -16.20
N CYS A 229 11.46 -15.91 -16.33
CA CYS A 229 11.37 -14.87 -15.30
C CYS A 229 10.15 -13.96 -15.43
N ARG A 230 9.33 -14.07 -16.47
CA ARG A 230 8.19 -13.16 -16.73
C ARG A 230 7.13 -13.12 -15.62
N THR A 231 7.08 -14.11 -14.76
CA THR A 231 6.16 -14.15 -13.60
C THR A 231 6.68 -13.42 -12.37
N ILE A 232 7.96 -13.02 -12.36
CA ILE A 232 8.60 -12.32 -11.24
C ILE A 232 8.20 -10.85 -11.26
N ARG A 233 7.36 -10.42 -10.32
CA ARG A 233 6.87 -9.04 -10.19
C ARG A 233 7.46 -8.29 -9.00
N ASP A 234 8.23 -8.97 -8.18
CA ASP A 234 8.84 -8.48 -6.95
C ASP A 234 10.38 -8.45 -7.04
N CYS A 235 10.91 -8.29 -8.26
CA CYS A 235 12.36 -8.10 -8.49
C CYS A 235 12.84 -6.80 -7.82
N ASP A 236 12.06 -5.72 -7.96
CA ASP A 236 12.17 -4.53 -7.11
C ASP A 236 10.89 -4.34 -6.30
N GLY A 237 11.01 -3.66 -5.16
CA GLY A 237 9.87 -3.46 -4.27
C GLY A 237 10.10 -2.32 -3.28
N HIS A 238 9.06 -1.53 -3.08
CA HIS A 238 9.00 -0.50 -2.05
C HIS A 238 7.88 -0.81 -1.07
N THR A 239 8.01 -0.29 0.15
CA THR A 239 6.95 -0.39 1.16
C THR A 239 6.66 0.99 1.73
N ILE A 240 5.38 1.36 1.79
CA ILE A 240 4.88 2.54 2.48
C ILE A 240 4.25 2.06 3.79
N CYS A 241 4.77 2.55 4.92
CA CYS A 241 4.26 2.25 6.25
C CYS A 241 3.49 3.45 6.80
N LEU A 242 2.34 3.19 7.38
CA LEU A 242 1.42 4.16 7.94
C LEU A 242 1.08 3.78 9.39
N ASN A 243 0.46 4.68 10.13
CA ASN A 243 0.17 4.42 11.55
C ASN A 243 -1.01 3.46 11.75
N SER A 244 -2.06 3.60 10.94
CA SER A 244 -3.32 2.90 11.14
C SER A 244 -3.83 2.21 9.87
N ILE A 245 -4.76 1.29 10.04
CA ILE A 245 -5.49 0.65 8.92
C ILE A 245 -6.34 1.69 8.17
N GLU A 246 -6.86 2.73 8.85
CA GLU A 246 -7.60 3.82 8.21
C GLU A 246 -6.69 4.58 7.23
N ASP A 247 -5.45 4.88 7.64
CA ASP A 247 -4.46 5.52 6.75
C ASP A 247 -4.14 4.64 5.55
N VAL A 248 -3.97 3.32 5.76
CA VAL A 248 -3.77 2.34 4.69
C VAL A 248 -4.96 2.35 3.71
N ALA A 249 -6.20 2.43 4.21
CA ALA A 249 -7.39 2.50 3.38
C ALA A 249 -7.44 3.76 2.50
N ASN A 250 -6.96 4.90 3.02
CA ASN A 250 -6.85 6.14 2.24
C ASN A 250 -5.87 6.01 1.08
N VAL A 251 -4.69 5.43 1.32
CA VAL A 251 -3.70 5.17 0.27
C VAL A 251 -4.21 4.12 -0.74
N LEU A 252 -4.86 3.06 -0.27
CA LEU A 252 -5.47 2.04 -1.13
C LEU A 252 -6.50 2.66 -2.09
N THR A 253 -7.36 3.56 -1.60
CA THR A 253 -8.33 4.26 -2.45
C THR A 253 -7.65 5.05 -3.57
N TYR A 254 -6.52 5.66 -3.28
CA TYR A 254 -5.74 6.36 -4.29
C TYR A 254 -5.11 5.40 -5.30
N LEU A 255 -4.50 4.31 -4.83
CA LEU A 255 -3.90 3.29 -5.70
C LEU A 255 -4.92 2.67 -6.65
N ASP A 256 -6.16 2.44 -6.19
CA ASP A 256 -7.24 1.90 -7.03
C ASP A 256 -7.62 2.83 -8.20
N GLY A 257 -7.33 4.13 -8.07
CA GLY A 257 -7.55 5.13 -9.13
C GLY A 257 -6.34 5.38 -10.03
N MET A 258 -5.16 4.81 -9.76
CA MET A 258 -3.95 5.01 -10.55
C MET A 258 -3.94 4.11 -11.79
N GLN A 259 -3.56 4.66 -12.95
CA GLN A 259 -3.49 3.90 -14.20
C GLN A 259 -2.32 2.91 -14.22
N GLU A 260 -1.25 3.22 -13.52
CA GLU A 260 -0.05 2.39 -13.39
C GLU A 260 -0.28 1.14 -12.55
N VAL A 261 -1.33 1.13 -11.71
CA VAL A 261 -1.65 0.00 -10.85
C VAL A 261 -2.40 -1.07 -11.65
N THR A 262 -1.73 -2.17 -11.91
CA THR A 262 -2.30 -3.30 -12.70
C THR A 262 -2.97 -4.35 -11.84
N ARG A 263 -2.61 -4.41 -10.56
CA ARG A 263 -3.17 -5.37 -9.59
C ARG A 263 -3.09 -4.82 -8.18
N ILE A 264 -4.12 -5.12 -7.40
CA ILE A 264 -4.10 -4.93 -5.93
C ILE A 264 -4.53 -6.24 -5.27
N LYS A 265 -3.76 -6.68 -4.30
CA LYS A 265 -4.09 -7.78 -3.39
C LYS A 265 -4.25 -7.23 -1.98
N ASN A 266 -5.45 -7.34 -1.44
CA ASN A 266 -5.77 -6.85 -0.10
C ASN A 266 -5.74 -7.99 0.92
N ASN A 267 -4.61 -8.14 1.59
CA ASN A 267 -4.46 -9.13 2.65
C ASN A 267 -5.01 -8.67 4.00
N PHE A 268 -5.42 -7.40 4.18
CA PHE A 268 -6.21 -7.00 5.35
C PHE A 268 -7.61 -7.60 5.30
N ALA A 269 -8.20 -7.71 4.11
CA ALA A 269 -9.51 -8.35 3.95
C ALA A 269 -9.44 -9.89 4.10
N LYS A 270 -8.30 -10.48 3.73
CA LYS A 270 -8.07 -11.93 3.86
C LYS A 270 -6.62 -12.18 4.31
N PRO A 271 -6.34 -12.06 5.60
CA PRO A 271 -5.01 -12.31 6.15
C PRO A 271 -4.47 -13.70 5.79
N SER A 272 -3.15 -13.84 5.80
CA SER A 272 -2.51 -15.16 5.68
C SER A 272 -2.95 -16.09 6.82
N GLN A 273 -2.71 -17.39 6.69
CA GLN A 273 -2.99 -18.35 7.76
C GLN A 273 -2.30 -17.97 9.09
N ALA A 274 -1.18 -17.30 9.00
CA ALA A 274 -0.40 -16.81 10.13
C ALA A 274 -0.88 -15.44 10.68
N GLY A 275 -1.87 -14.81 10.06
CA GLY A 275 -2.42 -13.51 10.48
C GLY A 275 -1.73 -12.29 9.88
N TYR A 276 -0.73 -12.46 9.00
CA TYR A 276 -0.07 -11.35 8.31
C TYR A 276 -1.01 -10.67 7.32
N SER A 277 -0.99 -9.35 7.32
CA SER A 277 -1.82 -8.47 6.48
C SER A 277 -0.97 -7.38 5.82
N ASP A 278 -1.25 -7.07 4.56
CA ASP A 278 -0.72 -5.93 3.81
C ASP A 278 -1.62 -5.60 2.62
N ILE A 279 -1.35 -4.49 1.94
CA ILE A 279 -1.77 -4.26 0.56
C ILE A 279 -0.55 -4.52 -0.31
N ASN A 280 -0.72 -5.39 -1.32
CA ASN A 280 0.31 -5.66 -2.31
C ASN A 280 -0.20 -5.22 -3.68
N ALA A 281 0.42 -4.18 -4.24
CA ALA A 281 0.09 -3.63 -5.54
C ALA A 281 1.19 -3.89 -6.55
N ASN A 282 0.81 -4.20 -7.78
CA ASN A 282 1.73 -4.26 -8.91
C ASN A 282 1.65 -2.95 -9.67
N ILE A 283 2.78 -2.30 -9.85
CA ILE A 283 2.93 -1.04 -10.59
C ILE A 283 3.59 -1.35 -11.92
N LYS A 284 2.94 -0.96 -13.03
CA LYS A 284 3.49 -1.06 -14.38
C LYS A 284 4.19 0.26 -14.72
N LEU A 285 5.44 0.18 -15.08
CA LEU A 285 6.30 1.31 -15.38
C LEU A 285 6.31 1.61 -16.89
N SER A 286 6.92 2.71 -17.31
CA SER A 286 6.87 3.22 -18.68
C SER A 286 7.39 2.24 -19.74
N ASN A 287 8.38 1.41 -19.40
CA ASN A 287 8.89 0.35 -20.27
C ASN A 287 8.11 -0.97 -20.19
N GLY A 288 6.96 -0.98 -19.50
CA GLY A 288 6.13 -2.17 -19.31
C GLY A 288 6.55 -3.07 -18.16
N ALA A 289 7.69 -2.82 -17.50
CA ALA A 289 8.12 -3.58 -16.34
C ALA A 289 7.13 -3.47 -15.18
N ILE A 290 6.98 -4.56 -14.42
CA ILE A 290 6.09 -4.61 -13.26
C ILE A 290 6.91 -4.78 -12.00
N VAL A 291 6.66 -3.93 -11.01
CA VAL A 291 7.30 -3.90 -9.70
C VAL A 291 6.27 -3.99 -8.57
N GLU A 292 6.72 -4.27 -7.36
CA GLU A 292 5.84 -4.45 -6.20
C GLU A 292 5.85 -3.21 -5.31
N LEU A 293 4.67 -2.65 -5.05
CA LEU A 293 4.46 -1.67 -3.98
C LEU A 293 3.63 -2.30 -2.87
N GLN A 294 4.19 -2.37 -1.66
CA GLN A 294 3.46 -2.76 -0.46
C GLN A 294 2.99 -1.51 0.29
N VAL A 295 1.76 -1.54 0.81
CA VAL A 295 1.29 -0.56 1.78
C VAL A 295 0.89 -1.31 3.05
N ASN A 296 1.46 -0.91 4.16
CA ASN A 296 1.28 -1.61 5.42
C ASN A 296 1.22 -0.63 6.60
N THR A 297 0.95 -1.14 7.79
CA THR A 297 1.12 -0.36 9.01
C THR A 297 2.54 -0.54 9.56
N THR A 298 3.04 0.47 10.27
CA THR A 298 4.36 0.41 10.92
C THR A 298 4.40 -0.74 11.92
N ALA A 299 3.32 -0.97 12.67
CA ALA A 299 3.21 -2.10 13.59
C ALA A 299 3.40 -3.44 12.89
N ASN A 300 2.70 -3.66 11.76
CA ASN A 300 2.81 -4.91 11.00
C ASN A 300 4.21 -5.09 10.39
N MET A 301 4.85 -4.00 9.94
CA MET A 301 6.21 -4.09 9.40
C MET A 301 7.22 -4.43 10.48
N VAL A 302 7.15 -3.82 11.67
CA VAL A 302 8.00 -4.20 12.80
C VAL A 302 7.75 -5.66 13.20
N ALA A 303 6.49 -6.07 13.31
CA ALA A 303 6.11 -7.45 13.60
C ALA A 303 6.69 -8.43 12.57
N LYS A 304 6.61 -8.10 11.27
CA LYS A 304 7.15 -8.91 10.18
C LYS A 304 8.68 -8.99 10.23
N GLU A 305 9.34 -7.85 10.19
CA GLU A 305 10.79 -7.80 9.98
C GLU A 305 11.59 -8.26 11.20
N ARG A 306 11.07 -8.03 12.41
CA ARG A 306 11.78 -8.41 13.65
C ARG A 306 11.45 -9.82 14.15
N TYR A 307 10.25 -10.33 13.82
CA TYR A 307 9.75 -11.58 14.41
C TYR A 307 9.16 -12.53 13.38
N GLY A 308 8.17 -12.08 12.62
CA GLY A 308 7.33 -12.93 11.79
C GLY A 308 8.09 -13.60 10.65
N HIS A 309 9.04 -12.90 10.03
CA HIS A 309 9.82 -13.43 8.92
C HIS A 309 10.66 -14.64 9.33
N ALA A 310 11.35 -14.57 10.48
CA ALA A 310 12.14 -15.68 11.01
C ALA A 310 11.27 -16.93 11.27
N LEU A 311 10.10 -16.73 11.88
CA LEU A 311 9.13 -17.80 12.14
C LEU A 311 8.59 -18.41 10.85
N PHE A 312 8.29 -17.56 9.85
CA PHE A 312 7.79 -17.97 8.54
C PHE A 312 8.81 -18.80 7.77
N GLU A 313 10.08 -18.42 7.75
CA GLU A 313 11.12 -19.16 7.03
C GLU A 313 11.31 -20.57 7.58
N VAL A 314 11.27 -20.75 8.92
CA VAL A 314 11.30 -22.09 9.53
C VAL A 314 10.05 -22.88 9.12
N TRP A 315 8.85 -22.29 9.27
CA TRP A 315 7.61 -22.94 8.88
C TRP A 315 7.63 -23.37 7.41
N ARG A 316 8.07 -22.49 6.51
CA ARG A 316 8.14 -22.74 5.07
C ARG A 316 9.03 -23.93 4.73
N SER A 317 10.15 -24.08 5.42
CA SER A 317 11.10 -25.18 5.20
C SER A 317 10.54 -26.54 5.59
N ILE A 318 9.64 -26.58 6.60
CA ILE A 318 9.15 -27.84 7.17
C ILE A 318 7.66 -28.12 6.91
N ARG A 319 6.93 -27.18 6.31
CA ARG A 319 5.50 -27.36 5.98
C ARG A 319 5.31 -28.62 5.12
N GLY A 320 4.30 -29.42 5.46
CA GLY A 320 4.02 -30.66 4.75
C GLY A 320 4.87 -31.87 5.21
N ASN A 321 5.89 -31.68 6.07
CA ASN A 321 6.65 -32.76 6.65
C ASN A 321 6.05 -33.19 8.00
N SER A 322 5.40 -34.36 8.01
CA SER A 322 4.71 -34.87 9.21
C SER A 322 5.62 -35.05 10.43
N LYS A 323 6.94 -35.33 10.23
CA LYS A 323 7.95 -35.47 11.30
C LYS A 323 8.11 -34.18 12.09
N TYR A 324 7.89 -33.02 11.46
CA TYR A 324 8.08 -31.70 12.09
C TYR A 324 6.78 -30.93 12.27
N LYS A 325 5.64 -31.61 12.20
CA LYS A 325 4.32 -30.98 12.35
C LYS A 325 4.22 -30.14 13.63
N GLN A 326 4.71 -30.65 14.75
CA GLN A 326 4.69 -29.91 16.03
C GLN A 326 5.47 -28.59 15.94
N LEU A 327 6.66 -28.59 15.33
CA LEU A 327 7.43 -27.36 15.11
C LEU A 327 6.68 -26.38 14.18
N ALA A 328 6.11 -26.89 13.10
CA ALA A 328 5.33 -26.07 12.17
C ALA A 328 4.12 -25.42 12.85
N ASP A 329 3.40 -26.15 13.69
CA ASP A 329 2.25 -25.66 14.45
C ASP A 329 2.68 -24.55 15.43
N ILE A 330 3.79 -24.73 16.16
CA ILE A 330 4.36 -23.70 17.06
C ILE A 330 4.71 -22.43 16.28
N MET A 331 5.34 -22.55 15.10
CA MET A 331 5.68 -21.40 14.26
C MET A 331 4.43 -20.61 13.83
N VAL A 332 3.36 -21.29 13.45
CA VAL A 332 2.10 -20.66 13.09
C VAL A 332 1.46 -19.95 14.28
N ILE A 333 1.46 -20.58 15.47
CA ILE A 333 0.92 -19.97 16.70
C ILE A 333 1.71 -18.71 17.06
N ALA A 334 3.05 -18.77 17.04
CA ALA A 334 3.89 -17.61 17.31
C ALA A 334 3.61 -16.46 16.33
N GLN A 335 3.50 -16.74 15.04
CA GLN A 335 3.13 -15.73 14.03
C GLN A 335 1.75 -15.14 14.32
N LYS A 336 0.75 -15.95 14.65
CA LYS A 336 -0.60 -15.48 15.01
C LYS A 336 -0.58 -14.55 16.22
N ASN A 337 0.26 -14.84 17.21
CA ASN A 337 0.36 -14.01 18.39
C ASN A 337 0.96 -12.63 18.06
N VAL A 338 2.07 -12.59 17.33
CA VAL A 338 2.71 -11.31 16.99
C VAL A 338 1.88 -10.49 16.02
N TYR A 339 1.29 -11.10 14.99
CA TYR A 339 0.43 -10.38 14.05
C TYR A 339 -0.92 -9.99 14.66
N GLY A 340 -1.48 -10.81 15.55
CA GLY A 340 -2.70 -10.45 16.29
C GLY A 340 -2.50 -9.21 17.15
N LEU A 341 -1.34 -9.08 17.80
CA LEU A 341 -1.00 -7.88 18.56
C LEU A 341 -0.71 -6.68 17.65
N SER A 342 0.01 -6.87 16.54
CA SER A 342 0.28 -5.79 15.62
C SER A 342 -1.00 -5.25 14.95
N ASN A 343 -1.96 -6.12 14.65
CA ASN A 343 -3.25 -5.71 14.11
C ASN A 343 -4.03 -4.83 15.10
N LYS A 344 -3.99 -5.12 16.41
CA LYS A 344 -4.61 -4.26 17.45
C LYS A 344 -3.98 -2.86 17.47
N TYR A 345 -2.65 -2.78 17.39
CA TYR A 345 -1.97 -1.48 17.26
C TYR A 345 -2.39 -0.75 15.98
N SER A 346 -2.50 -1.46 14.88
CA SER A 346 -2.86 -0.93 13.57
C SER A 346 -4.30 -0.42 13.51
N GLU A 347 -5.23 -1.13 14.14
CA GLU A 347 -6.65 -0.72 14.22
C GLU A 347 -6.82 0.60 14.96
N ASN A 348 -6.04 0.81 16.01
CA ASN A 348 -6.16 1.98 16.89
C ASN A 348 -5.15 3.10 16.55
N GLY A 349 -4.20 2.87 15.63
CA GLY A 349 -3.13 3.81 15.34
C GLY A 349 -2.22 4.12 16.54
N THR A 350 -2.06 3.17 17.46
CA THR A 350 -1.41 3.40 18.77
C THR A 350 -0.01 2.79 18.88
N PHE A 351 0.57 2.34 17.76
CA PHE A 351 1.91 1.79 17.78
C PHE A 351 2.95 2.87 18.16
N PRO A 352 3.83 2.61 19.14
CA PRO A 352 4.76 3.62 19.65
C PRO A 352 5.95 3.82 18.69
N THR A 353 5.75 4.59 17.64
CA THR A 353 6.78 4.89 16.63
C THR A 353 7.95 5.71 17.17
N ASN A 354 7.76 6.44 18.28
CA ASN A 354 8.81 7.25 18.93
C ASN A 354 9.94 6.38 19.50
N ASP A 355 9.67 5.12 19.80
CA ASP A 355 10.65 4.18 20.35
C ASP A 355 11.51 3.54 19.25
N ILE A 356 11.15 3.75 17.98
CA ILE A 356 11.92 3.25 16.84
C ILE A 356 13.13 4.15 16.62
N PRO A 357 14.36 3.60 16.61
CA PRO A 357 15.57 4.38 16.33
C PRO A 357 15.46 5.13 14.99
N LYS A 358 16.04 6.29 14.93
CA LYS A 358 16.14 7.08 13.71
C LYS A 358 17.45 6.74 12.99
N GLY A 359 17.35 6.42 11.71
CA GLY A 359 18.47 6.28 10.79
C GLY A 359 18.89 7.62 10.17
N GLU A 360 19.72 7.56 9.15
CA GLU A 360 20.13 8.72 8.39
C GLU A 360 18.92 9.50 7.83
N GLY A 361 19.00 10.83 7.86
CA GLY A 361 17.91 11.69 7.42
C GLY A 361 16.68 11.69 8.34
N GLY A 362 16.75 11.11 9.56
CA GLY A 362 15.66 11.09 10.54
C GLY A 362 14.53 10.09 10.23
N THR A 363 14.74 9.20 9.27
CA THR A 363 13.80 8.10 8.95
C THR A 363 13.82 7.05 10.05
N LEU A 364 12.67 6.43 10.34
CA LEU A 364 12.60 5.37 11.34
C LEU A 364 13.34 4.12 10.85
N ASN A 365 14.27 3.62 11.66
CA ASN A 365 15.07 2.43 11.36
C ASN A 365 14.51 1.20 12.08
N ILE A 366 13.48 0.57 11.51
CA ILE A 366 12.90 -0.67 12.05
C ILE A 366 13.87 -1.87 11.97
N PHE A 367 14.96 -1.74 11.21
CA PHE A 367 16.00 -2.78 11.08
C PHE A 367 17.14 -2.60 12.08
N ASP A 368 17.10 -1.56 12.91
CA ASP A 368 18.11 -1.34 13.93
C ASP A 368 18.27 -2.59 14.81
N LYS A 369 19.52 -3.09 14.91
CA LYS A 369 19.81 -4.36 15.60
C LYS A 369 19.45 -4.34 17.09
N ASP A 370 19.50 -3.17 17.71
CA ASP A 370 19.25 -2.97 19.13
C ASP A 370 17.78 -2.62 19.43
N TYR A 371 16.98 -2.33 18.39
CA TYR A 371 15.57 -2.05 18.55
C TYR A 371 14.76 -3.30 18.89
N LYS A 372 14.18 -3.33 20.07
CA LYS A 372 13.28 -4.38 20.54
C LYS A 372 11.92 -3.79 20.89
N HIS A 373 10.87 -4.36 20.30
CA HIS A 373 9.51 -4.07 20.75
C HIS A 373 9.07 -5.15 21.73
N GLU A 374 9.30 -4.90 23.02
CA GLU A 374 9.09 -5.90 24.08
C GLU A 374 7.70 -6.54 24.08
N PRO A 375 6.58 -5.83 23.82
CA PRO A 375 5.28 -6.46 23.71
C PRO A 375 5.20 -7.57 22.65
N PHE A 376 5.87 -7.39 21.48
CA PHE A 376 5.93 -8.43 20.46
C PHE A 376 6.82 -9.60 20.89
N ALA A 377 7.97 -9.30 21.49
CA ALA A 377 8.84 -10.31 22.04
C ALA A 377 8.13 -11.15 23.11
N ALA A 378 7.45 -10.51 24.06
CA ALA A 378 6.67 -11.17 25.09
C ALA A 378 5.56 -12.08 24.52
N ALA A 379 4.89 -11.63 23.45
CA ALA A 379 3.78 -12.38 22.82
C ALA A 379 4.21 -13.73 22.23
N ILE A 380 5.50 -13.93 21.92
CA ILE A 380 6.01 -15.16 21.29
C ILE A 380 7.06 -15.89 22.11
N ARG A 381 7.49 -15.34 23.25
CA ARG A 381 8.62 -15.86 24.05
C ARG A 381 8.45 -17.33 24.41
N GLU A 382 7.28 -17.72 24.83
CA GLU A 382 6.99 -19.09 25.22
C GLU A 382 7.04 -20.06 24.02
N GLN A 383 6.46 -19.67 22.89
CA GLN A 383 6.49 -20.46 21.65
C GLN A 383 7.94 -20.63 21.14
N VAL A 384 8.75 -19.58 21.18
CA VAL A 384 10.16 -19.67 20.78
C VAL A 384 10.93 -20.62 21.71
N LYS A 385 10.72 -20.56 23.02
CA LYS A 385 11.33 -21.50 23.96
C LYS A 385 10.97 -22.95 23.65
N GLN A 386 9.69 -23.23 23.42
CA GLN A 386 9.21 -24.58 23.07
C GLN A 386 9.75 -25.06 21.71
N ALA A 387 9.97 -24.13 20.76
CA ALA A 387 10.47 -24.45 19.44
C ALA A 387 11.96 -24.84 19.43
N ILE A 388 12.80 -24.28 20.31
CA ILE A 388 14.26 -24.45 20.28
C ILE A 388 14.70 -25.92 20.18
N PRO A 389 14.24 -26.85 21.01
CA PRO A 389 14.68 -28.24 20.93
C PRO A 389 14.26 -28.90 19.62
N LEU A 390 13.05 -28.65 19.15
CA LEU A 390 12.52 -29.16 17.88
C LEU A 390 13.26 -28.58 16.68
N TYR A 391 13.56 -27.29 16.72
CA TYR A 391 14.37 -26.59 15.72
C TYR A 391 15.78 -27.18 15.62
N ARG A 392 16.45 -27.41 16.76
CA ARG A 392 17.79 -28.02 16.79
C ARG A 392 17.79 -29.40 16.12
N LYS A 393 16.75 -30.19 16.38
CA LYS A 393 16.57 -31.48 15.72
C LYS A 393 16.38 -31.31 14.21
N ALA A 394 15.49 -30.42 13.76
CA ALA A 394 15.26 -30.15 12.35
C ALA A 394 16.52 -29.64 11.64
N LYS A 395 17.33 -28.81 12.31
CA LYS A 395 18.63 -28.36 11.82
C LYS A 395 19.62 -29.51 11.66
N ALA A 396 19.74 -30.38 12.66
CA ALA A 396 20.61 -31.56 12.63
C ALA A 396 20.19 -32.54 11.51
N ASP A 397 18.92 -32.70 11.27
CA ASP A 397 18.37 -33.55 10.20
C ASP A 397 18.50 -32.92 8.79
N GLY A 398 19.05 -31.69 8.67
CA GLY A 398 19.32 -31.02 7.40
C GLY A 398 18.08 -30.58 6.61
N VAL A 399 16.90 -30.46 7.27
CA VAL A 399 15.64 -30.10 6.59
C VAL A 399 15.39 -28.59 6.51
N LEU A 400 16.17 -27.79 7.25
CA LEU A 400 16.10 -26.33 7.24
C LEU A 400 17.07 -25.77 6.21
N ASN A 401 16.61 -24.78 5.43
CA ASN A 401 17.51 -24.05 4.56
C ASN A 401 18.35 -23.01 5.33
N ASN A 402 19.41 -22.49 4.72
CA ASN A 402 20.33 -21.54 5.37
C ASN A 402 19.65 -20.26 5.84
N ASP A 403 18.65 -19.75 5.10
CA ASP A 403 17.93 -18.54 5.48
C ASP A 403 17.09 -18.78 6.73
N SER A 404 16.39 -19.93 6.81
CA SER A 404 15.64 -20.33 8.01
C SER A 404 16.54 -20.42 9.24
N ILE A 405 17.73 -21.01 9.08
CA ILE A 405 18.71 -21.14 10.16
C ILE A 405 19.17 -19.74 10.60
N LYS A 406 19.65 -18.92 9.67
CA LYS A 406 20.15 -17.57 9.96
C LYS A 406 19.12 -16.70 10.66
N HIS A 407 17.91 -16.63 10.11
CA HIS A 407 16.86 -15.76 10.66
C HIS A 407 16.38 -16.22 12.03
N PHE A 408 16.22 -17.53 12.24
CA PHE A 408 15.71 -18.03 13.51
C PHE A 408 16.77 -18.00 14.62
N GLU A 409 18.04 -18.23 14.31
CA GLU A 409 19.13 -18.06 15.29
C GLU A 409 19.25 -16.60 15.72
N HIS A 410 19.16 -15.66 14.78
CA HIS A 410 19.10 -14.24 15.12
C HIS A 410 17.88 -13.90 15.98
N LEU A 411 16.70 -14.47 15.71
CA LEU A 411 15.53 -14.29 16.56
C LEU A 411 15.77 -14.83 17.98
N ILE A 412 16.40 -16.02 18.13
CA ILE A 412 16.72 -16.60 19.45
C ILE A 412 17.66 -15.67 20.24
N GLU A 413 18.69 -15.13 19.59
CA GLU A 413 19.61 -14.18 20.20
C GLU A 413 18.90 -12.90 20.63
N TYR A 414 18.04 -12.39 19.75
CA TYR A 414 17.25 -11.20 19.99
C TYR A 414 16.27 -11.34 21.16
N MET A 415 15.78 -12.58 21.42
CA MET A 415 14.82 -12.89 22.48
C MET A 415 15.49 -13.15 23.87
N ARG A 416 16.81 -13.29 23.91
CA ARG A 416 17.58 -13.39 25.15
C ARG A 416 17.72 -12.04 25.83
#